data_eb3470175230cdaec7244f3b5ad0d3c7
#
_entry.id   eb3470175230cdaec7244f3b5ad0d3c7
#
_cell.length_a   1.000
_cell.length_b   1.000
_cell.length_c   1.000
_cell.angle_alpha   90.00
_cell.angle_beta   90.00
_cell.angle_gamma   90.00
#
_symmetry.space_group_name_H-M   'P 1'
#
loop_
_entity.id
_entity.type
_entity.pdbx_description
1 polymer ?
#
loop_
_entity_poly.entity_id
_entity_poly.type
_entity_poly.pdbx_seq_one_letter_code
_entity_poly.pdbx_strand_id
1 'polypeptide(L)'
;MVDFGGESLEAFRREVRGWLEANYPEELRRGDAQTDPEAIWGGRPFIGSQDPQIVWMRRIAEKGWTAPTWPAAYGGGGLSPDQARVIEQELARGRHRPPLSSFGLWMLGPVLLEYANEAQKQEHLPRITRGEARWCQGYSEPGAGSDLASLQTRCEDKGDHWLINGQKIWTSYANKADWCFCLVRTDTSRKHEGVSFVLID
;
A
#
# COMPACT_ATOMS: atom_id res chain seq x y z
N MET A 1 -26.71 -0.21 -31.49
CA MET A 1 -25.54 0.58 -31.09
C MET A 1 -24.97 -0.11 -29.86
N VAL A 2 -23.80 -0.70 -29.95
CA VAL A 2 -23.19 -1.40 -28.82
C VAL A 2 -22.68 -0.29 -27.89
N ASP A 3 -23.25 -0.18 -26.69
CA ASP A 3 -22.72 0.69 -25.65
C ASP A 3 -21.39 0.11 -25.17
N PHE A 4 -20.30 0.72 -25.53
CA PHE A 4 -18.96 0.34 -25.06
C PHE A 4 -18.69 0.80 -23.62
N GLY A 5 -19.71 0.91 -22.77
CA GLY A 5 -19.60 1.29 -21.36
C GLY A 5 -19.58 2.81 -21.13
N GLY A 6 -19.74 3.62 -22.16
CA GLY A 6 -19.64 5.07 -22.05
C GLY A 6 -20.68 5.70 -21.12
N GLU A 7 -21.96 5.34 -21.25
CA GLU A 7 -23.02 5.83 -20.36
C GLU A 7 -22.86 5.33 -18.92
N SER A 8 -22.43 4.06 -18.75
CA SER A 8 -22.15 3.46 -17.43
C SER A 8 -20.98 4.17 -16.72
N LEU A 9 -19.89 4.47 -17.44
CA LEU A 9 -18.75 5.19 -16.86
C LEU A 9 -19.08 6.65 -16.53
N GLU A 10 -19.91 7.32 -17.32
CA GLU A 10 -20.37 8.68 -17.01
C GLU A 10 -21.32 8.71 -15.80
N ALA A 11 -22.18 7.70 -15.64
CA ALA A 11 -22.98 7.56 -14.44
C ALA A 11 -22.10 7.34 -13.21
N PHE A 12 -21.13 6.44 -13.30
CA PHE A 12 -20.14 6.18 -12.25
C PHE A 12 -19.32 7.45 -11.93
N ARG A 13 -18.90 8.22 -12.92
CA ARG A 13 -18.20 9.49 -12.75
C ARG A 13 -19.02 10.50 -11.93
N ARG A 14 -20.32 10.62 -12.22
CA ARG A 14 -21.21 11.50 -11.46
C ARG A 14 -21.35 11.04 -10.00
N GLU A 15 -21.46 9.74 -9.78
CA GLU A 15 -21.50 9.14 -8.44
C GLU A 15 -20.22 9.47 -7.66
N VAL A 16 -19.04 9.16 -8.26
CA VAL A 16 -17.73 9.44 -7.65
C VAL A 16 -17.61 10.92 -7.29
N ARG A 17 -17.93 11.81 -8.22
CA ARG A 17 -17.86 13.26 -8.01
C ARG A 17 -18.74 13.70 -6.84
N GLY A 18 -20.01 13.31 -6.83
CA GLY A 18 -20.93 13.67 -5.76
C GLY A 18 -20.46 13.13 -4.40
N TRP A 19 -19.93 11.90 -4.37
CA TRP A 19 -19.40 11.35 -3.15
C TRP A 19 -18.15 12.09 -2.64
N LEU A 20 -17.19 12.41 -3.53
CA LEU A 20 -16.01 13.18 -3.19
C LEU A 20 -16.35 14.57 -2.64
N GLU A 21 -17.28 15.28 -3.30
CA GLU A 21 -17.75 16.59 -2.86
C GLU A 21 -18.41 16.56 -1.46
N ALA A 22 -19.17 15.50 -1.17
CA ALA A 22 -19.86 15.34 0.12
C ALA A 22 -18.95 14.84 1.25
N ASN A 23 -17.85 14.13 0.94
CA ASN A 23 -17.05 13.42 1.95
C ASN A 23 -15.64 13.96 2.14
N TYR A 24 -15.15 14.86 1.26
CA TYR A 24 -13.84 15.47 1.46
C TYR A 24 -13.87 16.40 2.68
N PRO A 25 -12.95 16.23 3.65
CA PRO A 25 -12.94 17.06 4.86
C PRO A 25 -12.84 18.55 4.55
N GLU A 26 -13.68 19.34 5.21
CA GLU A 26 -13.77 20.79 4.97
C GLU A 26 -12.47 21.51 5.32
N GLU A 27 -11.76 21.02 6.36
CA GLU A 27 -10.46 21.54 6.80
C GLU A 27 -9.41 21.40 5.70
N LEU A 28 -9.41 20.26 4.98
CA LEU A 28 -8.51 20.04 3.84
C LEU A 28 -8.90 20.91 2.64
N ARG A 29 -10.20 21.18 2.47
CA ARG A 29 -10.73 22.01 1.39
C ARG A 29 -10.31 23.47 1.53
N ARG A 30 -10.37 24.01 2.74
CA ARG A 30 -9.95 25.39 3.04
C ARG A 30 -8.45 25.59 2.94
N GLY A 31 -7.67 24.53 3.06
CA GLY A 31 -6.20 24.59 3.01
C GLY A 31 -5.54 25.10 4.31
N ASP A 32 -6.32 25.24 5.38
CA ASP A 32 -5.89 25.67 6.71
C ASP A 32 -5.71 24.51 7.69
N ALA A 33 -5.96 23.28 7.23
CA ALA A 33 -5.81 22.09 8.06
C ALA A 33 -4.39 21.92 8.56
N GLN A 34 -4.24 21.90 9.87
CA GLN A 34 -3.03 21.44 10.52
C GLN A 34 -3.03 19.90 10.49
N THR A 35 -2.35 19.31 9.51
CA THR A 35 -2.18 17.87 9.38
C THR A 35 -0.74 17.49 9.67
N ASP A 36 -0.53 16.35 10.31
CA ASP A 36 0.80 15.77 10.37
C ASP A 36 1.28 15.43 8.94
N PRO A 37 2.46 15.90 8.50
CA PRO A 37 3.02 15.55 7.20
C PRO A 37 3.17 14.04 6.96
N GLU A 38 3.30 13.26 8.02
CA GLU A 38 3.41 11.80 7.97
C GLU A 38 2.05 11.09 7.85
N ALA A 39 0.94 11.77 8.15
CA ALA A 39 -0.40 11.18 8.15
C ALA A 39 -0.78 10.55 6.79
N ILE A 40 -0.29 11.11 5.69
CA ILE A 40 -0.54 10.57 4.34
C ILE A 40 0.04 9.15 4.15
N TRP A 41 1.02 8.76 4.95
CA TRP A 41 1.63 7.44 4.89
C TRP A 41 0.91 6.39 5.75
N GLY A 42 0.02 6.85 6.64
CA GLY A 42 -0.63 5.97 7.59
C GLY A 42 0.33 5.33 8.59
N GLY A 43 -0.05 4.16 9.10
CA GLY A 43 0.72 3.37 10.05
C GLY A 43 0.10 3.31 11.44
N ARG A 44 0.66 2.48 12.31
CA ARG A 44 0.17 2.26 13.70
C ARG A 44 -0.03 3.55 14.51
N PRO A 45 0.84 4.58 14.42
CA PRO A 45 0.66 5.81 15.18
C PRO A 45 -0.62 6.59 14.85
N PHE A 46 -1.20 6.36 13.69
CA PHE A 46 -2.36 7.08 13.20
C PHE A 46 -3.68 6.32 13.35
N ILE A 47 -3.66 5.09 13.87
CA ILE A 47 -4.88 4.31 14.12
C ILE A 47 -5.75 5.06 15.13
N GLY A 48 -7.00 5.36 14.73
CA GLY A 48 -7.94 6.14 15.55
C GLY A 48 -7.73 7.65 15.58
N SER A 49 -6.73 8.18 14.89
CA SER A 49 -6.47 9.61 14.79
C SER A 49 -7.64 10.36 14.13
N GLN A 50 -7.86 11.60 14.58
CA GLN A 50 -8.83 12.54 14.01
C GLN A 50 -8.15 13.58 13.10
N ASP A 51 -6.87 13.42 12.78
CA ASP A 51 -6.20 14.23 11.77
C ASP A 51 -7.03 14.23 10.47
N PRO A 52 -7.32 15.38 9.86
CA PRO A 52 -8.16 15.47 8.66
C PRO A 52 -7.66 14.60 7.49
N GLN A 53 -6.33 14.38 7.35
CA GLN A 53 -5.78 13.47 6.35
C GLN A 53 -6.13 12.01 6.66
N ILE A 54 -6.12 11.61 7.94
CA ILE A 54 -6.50 10.26 8.37
C ILE A 54 -8.01 10.03 8.22
N VAL A 55 -8.81 11.03 8.55
CA VAL A 55 -10.27 10.98 8.32
C VAL A 55 -10.56 10.80 6.83
N TRP A 56 -9.85 11.53 5.98
CA TRP A 56 -9.97 11.40 4.52
C TRP A 56 -9.58 10.00 4.03
N MET A 57 -8.40 9.52 4.43
CA MET A 57 -7.92 8.18 4.09
C MET A 57 -8.93 7.10 4.47
N ARG A 58 -9.48 7.16 5.68
CA ARG A 58 -10.46 6.20 6.19
C ARG A 58 -11.74 6.18 5.36
N ARG A 59 -12.29 7.36 5.02
CA ARG A 59 -13.48 7.47 4.16
C ARG A 59 -13.27 6.86 2.77
N ILE A 60 -12.13 7.12 2.16
CA ILE A 60 -11.75 6.55 0.86
C ILE A 60 -11.55 5.02 0.98
N ALA A 61 -10.93 4.56 2.06
CA ALA A 61 -10.69 3.14 2.31
C ALA A 61 -12.02 2.37 2.52
N GLU A 62 -13.01 2.95 3.19
CA GLU A 62 -14.36 2.37 3.35
C GLU A 62 -15.06 2.12 2.01
N LYS A 63 -14.74 2.90 0.97
CA LYS A 63 -15.20 2.68 -0.42
C LYS A 63 -14.31 1.68 -1.19
N GLY A 64 -13.22 1.21 -0.60
CA GLY A 64 -12.20 0.42 -1.29
C GLY A 64 -11.37 1.21 -2.31
N TRP A 65 -11.46 2.53 -2.31
CA TRP A 65 -10.85 3.38 -3.33
C TRP A 65 -9.38 3.74 -3.08
N THR A 66 -8.81 3.32 -1.97
CA THR A 66 -7.34 3.33 -1.77
C THR A 66 -6.65 2.30 -2.66
N ALA A 67 -7.36 1.19 -2.99
CA ALA A 67 -6.91 0.13 -3.88
C ALA A 67 -8.08 -0.30 -4.80
N PRO A 68 -8.53 0.58 -5.72
CA PRO A 68 -9.81 0.41 -6.40
C PRO A 68 -9.93 -0.88 -7.22
N THR A 69 -8.82 -1.38 -7.77
CA THR A 69 -8.82 -2.61 -8.59
C THR A 69 -8.58 -3.89 -7.79
N TRP A 70 -8.22 -3.80 -6.50
CA TRP A 70 -8.02 -5.00 -5.70
C TRP A 70 -9.34 -5.66 -5.34
N PRO A 71 -9.34 -6.98 -5.06
CA PRO A 71 -10.55 -7.68 -4.64
C PRO A 71 -11.14 -7.07 -3.36
N ALA A 72 -12.48 -6.97 -3.33
CA ALA A 72 -13.21 -6.44 -2.17
C ALA A 72 -12.96 -7.23 -0.88
N ALA A 73 -12.72 -8.55 -1.00
CA ALA A 73 -12.36 -9.43 0.11
C ALA A 73 -11.11 -8.97 0.89
N TYR A 74 -10.25 -8.16 0.28
CA TYR A 74 -9.02 -7.64 0.88
C TYR A 74 -9.05 -6.13 1.08
N GLY A 75 -10.24 -5.52 1.07
CA GLY A 75 -10.42 -4.09 1.29
C GLY A 75 -10.23 -3.23 0.04
N GLY A 76 -10.17 -3.83 -1.15
CA GLY A 76 -10.19 -3.13 -2.42
C GLY A 76 -11.59 -2.81 -2.92
N GLY A 77 -11.68 -2.06 -4.02
CA GLY A 77 -12.95 -1.67 -4.63
C GLY A 77 -13.59 -2.72 -5.53
N GLY A 78 -12.84 -3.74 -5.97
CA GLY A 78 -13.28 -4.72 -6.97
C GLY A 78 -13.64 -4.09 -8.32
N LEU A 79 -13.13 -2.90 -8.62
CA LEU A 79 -13.48 -2.08 -9.77
C LEU A 79 -12.62 -2.44 -11.00
N SER A 80 -13.15 -2.12 -12.18
CA SER A 80 -12.38 -2.21 -13.41
C SER A 80 -11.27 -1.14 -13.47
N PRO A 81 -10.23 -1.32 -14.30
CA PRO A 81 -9.20 -0.30 -14.52
C PRO A 81 -9.78 1.04 -15.02
N ASP A 82 -10.85 1.03 -15.82
CA ASP A 82 -11.49 2.24 -16.31
C ASP A 82 -12.23 2.97 -15.19
N GLN A 83 -12.90 2.26 -14.29
CA GLN A 83 -13.52 2.84 -13.10
C GLN A 83 -12.46 3.41 -12.14
N ALA A 84 -11.35 2.72 -11.94
CA ALA A 84 -10.23 3.22 -11.13
C ALA A 84 -9.68 4.54 -11.71
N ARG A 85 -9.51 4.62 -13.03
CA ARG A 85 -9.09 5.85 -13.73
C ARG A 85 -10.09 6.99 -13.55
N VAL A 86 -11.39 6.70 -13.52
CA VAL A 86 -12.42 7.72 -13.23
C VAL A 86 -12.23 8.32 -11.83
N ILE A 87 -11.97 7.48 -10.82
CA ILE A 87 -11.69 7.95 -9.44
C ILE A 87 -10.48 8.87 -9.42
N GLU A 88 -9.37 8.47 -10.04
CA GLU A 88 -8.15 9.29 -10.12
C GLU A 88 -8.41 10.64 -10.79
N GLN A 89 -9.15 10.64 -11.91
CA GLN A 89 -9.49 11.87 -12.63
C GLN A 89 -10.37 12.82 -11.79
N GLU A 90 -11.35 12.28 -11.05
CA GLU A 90 -12.22 13.11 -10.21
C GLU A 90 -11.49 13.63 -8.96
N LEU A 91 -10.59 12.85 -8.36
CA LEU A 91 -9.68 13.33 -7.30
C LEU A 91 -8.83 14.50 -7.78
N ALA A 92 -8.21 14.35 -8.96
CA ALA A 92 -7.36 15.39 -9.56
C ALA A 92 -8.19 16.63 -9.93
N ARG A 93 -9.39 16.46 -10.55
CA ARG A 93 -10.29 17.55 -10.91
C ARG A 93 -10.70 18.39 -9.70
N GLY A 94 -11.04 17.71 -8.60
CA GLY A 94 -11.43 18.37 -7.35
C GLY A 94 -10.25 18.91 -6.54
N ARG A 95 -9.00 18.72 -7.01
CA ARG A 95 -7.76 19.05 -6.27
C ARG A 95 -7.73 18.44 -4.87
N HIS A 96 -8.32 17.25 -4.74
CA HIS A 96 -8.27 16.53 -3.47
C HIS A 96 -6.87 15.98 -3.22
N ARG A 97 -6.46 15.96 -1.95
CA ARG A 97 -5.19 15.33 -1.57
C ARG A 97 -5.24 13.83 -1.87
N PRO A 98 -4.12 13.21 -2.29
CA PRO A 98 -4.01 11.75 -2.32
C PRO A 98 -4.44 11.18 -0.96
N PRO A 99 -5.31 10.16 -0.92
CA PRO A 99 -5.81 9.64 0.36
C PRO A 99 -4.73 8.92 1.16
N LEU A 100 -3.88 8.16 0.48
CA LEU A 100 -2.85 7.31 1.08
C LEU A 100 -1.65 7.19 0.14
N SER A 101 -0.45 7.36 0.68
CA SER A 101 0.81 7.02 0.05
C SER A 101 1.42 5.83 0.77
N SER A 102 1.67 4.71 0.09
CA SER A 102 2.11 3.49 0.78
C SER A 102 2.87 2.54 -0.12
N PHE A 103 4.09 2.15 0.29
CA PHE A 103 4.81 1.04 -0.34
C PHE A 103 4.02 -0.28 -0.26
N GLY A 104 3.12 -0.39 0.72
CA GLY A 104 2.16 -1.48 0.80
C GLY A 104 1.25 -1.56 -0.42
N LEU A 105 0.73 -0.42 -0.91
CA LEU A 105 -0.17 -0.38 -2.06
C LEU A 105 0.53 -0.68 -3.38
N TRP A 106 1.65 -0.04 -3.66
CA TRP A 106 2.24 -0.10 -5.00
C TRP A 106 3.40 -1.11 -5.16
N MET A 107 3.97 -1.62 -4.06
CA MET A 107 5.06 -2.60 -4.10
C MET A 107 4.67 -3.96 -3.50
N LEU A 108 4.25 -3.98 -2.23
CA LEU A 108 4.01 -5.23 -1.51
C LEU A 108 2.69 -5.89 -1.90
N GLY A 109 1.61 -5.13 -1.97
CA GLY A 109 0.27 -5.67 -2.18
C GLY A 109 0.11 -6.45 -3.48
N PRO A 110 0.61 -5.98 -4.64
CA PRO A 110 0.62 -6.78 -5.86
C PRO A 110 1.33 -8.14 -5.70
N VAL A 111 2.45 -8.17 -4.97
CA VAL A 111 3.18 -9.42 -4.67
C VAL A 111 2.35 -10.34 -3.78
N LEU A 112 1.72 -9.80 -2.73
CA LEU A 112 0.87 -10.60 -1.85
C LEU A 112 -0.37 -11.14 -2.58
N LEU A 113 -1.00 -10.34 -3.43
CA LEU A 113 -2.14 -10.78 -4.23
C LEU A 113 -1.80 -11.96 -5.13
N GLU A 114 -0.60 -12.01 -5.68
CA GLU A 114 -0.16 -13.04 -6.60
C GLU A 114 0.40 -14.27 -5.88
N TYR A 115 1.29 -14.09 -4.90
CA TYR A 115 2.13 -15.17 -4.35
C TYR A 115 1.79 -15.59 -2.92
N ALA A 116 1.10 -14.75 -2.13
CA ALA A 116 0.83 -15.07 -0.74
C ALA A 116 -0.28 -16.13 -0.59
N ASN A 117 -0.22 -16.88 0.50
CA ASN A 117 -1.34 -17.74 0.88
C ASN A 117 -2.52 -16.92 1.44
N GLU A 118 -3.68 -17.56 1.59
CA GLU A 118 -4.90 -16.86 1.99
C GLU A 118 -4.78 -16.21 3.39
N ALA A 119 -4.14 -16.88 4.34
CA ALA A 119 -3.94 -16.32 5.67
C ALA A 119 -3.12 -15.03 5.65
N GLN A 120 -2.04 -15.00 4.87
CA GLN A 120 -1.20 -13.82 4.68
C GLN A 120 -1.96 -12.68 3.97
N LYS A 121 -2.77 -13.01 2.95
CA LYS A 121 -3.61 -12.02 2.26
C LYS A 121 -4.60 -11.37 3.21
N GLN A 122 -5.30 -12.17 4.00
CA GLN A 122 -6.29 -11.70 4.97
C GLN A 122 -5.66 -10.87 6.11
N GLU A 123 -4.44 -11.20 6.50
CA GLU A 123 -3.74 -10.47 7.56
C GLU A 123 -3.25 -9.10 7.08
N HIS A 124 -2.60 -9.04 5.91
CA HIS A 124 -1.84 -7.86 5.52
C HIS A 124 -2.60 -6.92 4.57
N LEU A 125 -3.31 -7.45 3.55
CA LEU A 125 -3.91 -6.60 2.53
C LEU A 125 -4.95 -5.61 3.07
N PRO A 126 -5.88 -6.00 3.98
CA PRO A 126 -6.82 -5.06 4.56
C PRO A 126 -6.16 -3.95 5.38
N ARG A 127 -5.05 -4.24 6.08
CA ARG A 127 -4.29 -3.23 6.84
C ARG A 127 -3.59 -2.24 5.90
N ILE A 128 -3.11 -2.72 4.75
CA ILE A 128 -2.51 -1.89 3.72
C ILE A 128 -3.55 -0.94 3.13
N THR A 129 -4.72 -1.45 2.72
CA THR A 129 -5.77 -0.63 2.10
C THR A 129 -6.37 0.41 3.04
N ARG A 130 -6.41 0.13 4.35
CA ARG A 130 -6.88 1.06 5.39
C ARG A 130 -5.79 2.02 5.89
N GLY A 131 -4.53 1.87 5.43
CA GLY A 131 -3.41 2.67 5.91
C GLY A 131 -3.05 2.41 7.38
N GLU A 132 -3.36 1.23 7.91
CA GLU A 132 -3.08 0.84 9.31
C GLU A 132 -1.68 0.25 9.49
N ALA A 133 -0.98 -0.06 8.40
CA ALA A 133 0.38 -0.57 8.42
C ALA A 133 1.24 0.20 7.41
N ARG A 134 2.31 0.81 7.90
CA ARG A 134 3.32 1.49 7.10
C ARG A 134 4.47 0.53 6.81
N TRP A 135 4.82 0.40 5.55
CA TRP A 135 5.84 -0.53 5.06
C TRP A 135 7.08 0.17 4.56
N CYS A 136 8.25 -0.45 4.77
CA CYS A 136 9.49 -0.10 4.08
C CYS A 136 10.05 -1.31 3.31
N GLN A 137 11.00 -1.04 2.38
CA GLN A 137 11.59 -2.04 1.51
C GLN A 137 13.03 -2.34 1.91
N GLY A 138 13.33 -3.58 2.29
CA GLY A 138 14.67 -4.05 2.63
C GLY A 138 15.31 -4.87 1.52
N TYR A 139 15.78 -4.23 0.43
CA TYR A 139 16.38 -4.94 -0.71
C TYR A 139 17.89 -4.79 -0.76
N SER A 140 18.39 -3.59 -1.04
CA SER A 140 19.80 -3.30 -1.27
C SER A 140 20.67 -3.51 -0.04
N GLU A 141 21.92 -3.91 -0.27
CA GLU A 141 22.97 -4.06 0.74
C GLU A 141 24.21 -3.27 0.31
N PRO A 142 25.19 -3.03 1.20
CA PRO A 142 26.44 -2.36 0.84
C PRO A 142 27.15 -3.00 -0.35
N GLY A 143 27.07 -4.34 -0.49
CA GLY A 143 27.66 -5.12 -1.59
C GLY A 143 26.66 -5.61 -2.65
N ALA A 144 25.37 -5.27 -2.56
CA ALA A 144 24.32 -5.77 -3.46
C ALA A 144 23.29 -4.67 -3.79
N GLY A 145 23.53 -3.98 -4.88
CA GLY A 145 22.62 -2.97 -5.44
C GLY A 145 22.11 -3.43 -6.80
N SER A 146 22.80 -3.04 -7.89
CA SER A 146 22.43 -3.45 -9.25
C SER A 146 22.48 -4.99 -9.43
N ASP A 147 23.47 -5.67 -8.84
CA ASP A 147 23.46 -7.12 -8.70
C ASP A 147 22.77 -7.53 -7.38
N LEU A 148 21.46 -7.36 -7.34
CA LEU A 148 20.65 -7.64 -6.13
C LEU A 148 20.73 -9.11 -5.71
N ALA A 149 20.89 -10.04 -6.67
CA ALA A 149 21.03 -11.46 -6.38
C ALA A 149 22.32 -11.81 -5.58
N SER A 150 23.23 -10.86 -5.40
CA SER A 150 24.43 -11.01 -4.55
C SER A 150 24.20 -10.65 -3.07
N LEU A 151 22.94 -10.37 -2.67
CA LEU A 151 22.60 -10.09 -1.27
C LEU A 151 23.07 -11.19 -0.31
N GLN A 152 23.50 -10.78 0.89
CA GLN A 152 24.11 -11.64 1.91
C GLN A 152 23.31 -11.72 3.21
N THR A 153 22.29 -10.90 3.41
CA THR A 153 21.42 -10.99 4.60
C THR A 153 20.87 -12.40 4.71
N ARG A 154 21.31 -13.15 5.72
CA ARG A 154 20.92 -14.56 5.94
C ARG A 154 19.56 -14.64 6.63
N CYS A 155 18.84 -15.70 6.30
CA CYS A 155 17.63 -16.09 7.01
C CYS A 155 17.70 -17.60 7.27
N GLU A 156 17.79 -17.96 8.54
CA GLU A 156 17.98 -19.35 8.98
C GLU A 156 16.71 -19.81 9.71
N ASP A 157 16.19 -20.98 9.32
CA ASP A 157 15.11 -21.64 10.02
C ASP A 157 15.65 -22.27 11.32
N LYS A 158 15.10 -21.87 12.47
CA LYS A 158 15.41 -22.41 13.80
C LYS A 158 14.27 -23.31 14.35
N GLY A 159 13.27 -23.60 13.51
CA GLY A 159 12.14 -24.45 13.83
C GLY A 159 10.93 -23.67 14.36
N ASP A 160 11.09 -22.90 15.41
CA ASP A 160 10.04 -22.07 16.01
C ASP A 160 10.11 -20.58 15.60
N HIS A 161 11.22 -20.16 14.98
CA HIS A 161 11.44 -18.81 14.47
C HIS A 161 12.46 -18.76 13.32
N TRP A 162 12.48 -17.64 12.62
CA TRP A 162 13.49 -17.33 11.60
C TRP A 162 14.53 -16.37 12.16
N LEU A 163 15.81 -16.74 12.09
CA LEU A 163 16.93 -15.88 12.47
C LEU A 163 17.43 -15.12 11.25
N ILE A 164 17.22 -13.79 11.23
CA ILE A 164 17.66 -12.92 10.15
C ILE A 164 18.89 -12.13 10.62
N ASN A 165 19.99 -12.19 9.83
CA ASN A 165 21.22 -11.49 10.13
C ASN A 165 21.84 -10.88 8.87
N GLY A 166 22.02 -9.55 8.87
CA GLY A 166 22.57 -8.81 7.74
C GLY A 166 22.36 -7.32 7.88
N GLN A 167 22.62 -6.60 6.81
CA GLN A 167 22.48 -5.15 6.76
C GLN A 167 21.83 -4.74 5.44
N LYS A 168 20.74 -3.96 5.52
CA LYS A 168 20.12 -3.31 4.36
C LYS A 168 20.49 -1.84 4.33
N ILE A 169 20.55 -1.26 3.12
CA ILE A 169 20.81 0.16 2.89
C ILE A 169 19.74 0.75 1.97
N TRP A 170 19.66 2.08 1.93
CA TRP A 170 18.70 2.81 1.10
C TRP A 170 17.23 2.45 1.40
N THR A 171 16.97 1.99 2.62
CA THR A 171 15.63 1.62 3.08
C THR A 171 14.87 2.89 3.47
N SER A 172 14.23 3.51 2.49
CA SER A 172 13.47 4.75 2.68
C SER A 172 12.39 4.57 3.74
N TYR A 173 12.34 5.53 4.69
CA TYR A 173 11.36 5.56 5.79
C TYR A 173 11.43 4.39 6.78
N ALA A 174 12.52 3.61 6.82
CA ALA A 174 12.66 2.50 7.77
C ALA A 174 12.46 2.93 9.22
N ASN A 175 12.91 4.14 9.58
CA ASN A 175 12.77 4.71 10.91
C ASN A 175 11.32 5.13 11.28
N LYS A 176 10.37 4.99 10.37
CA LYS A 176 8.97 5.36 10.53
C LYS A 176 8.02 4.24 10.11
N ALA A 177 8.56 3.14 9.59
CA ALA A 177 7.79 1.98 9.16
C ALA A 177 7.37 1.11 10.34
N ASP A 178 6.22 0.47 10.21
CA ASP A 178 5.75 -0.55 11.15
C ASP A 178 6.26 -1.93 10.77
N TRP A 179 6.48 -2.14 9.45
CA TRP A 179 6.88 -3.41 8.86
C TRP A 179 7.88 -3.21 7.72
N CYS A 180 8.71 -4.23 7.51
CA CYS A 180 9.63 -4.28 6.38
C CYS A 180 9.36 -5.53 5.52
N PHE A 181 9.20 -5.35 4.21
CA PHE A 181 9.29 -6.47 3.27
C PHE A 181 10.73 -6.57 2.76
N CYS A 182 11.34 -7.73 2.98
CA CYS A 182 12.78 -7.89 2.88
C CYS A 182 13.17 -9.08 2.00
N LEU A 183 14.19 -8.90 1.15
CA LEU A 183 14.86 -10.01 0.46
C LEU A 183 15.98 -10.54 1.31
N VAL A 184 16.02 -11.85 1.48
CA VAL A 184 16.99 -12.55 2.34
C VAL A 184 17.55 -13.77 1.64
N ARG A 185 18.70 -14.27 2.11
CA ARG A 185 19.38 -15.48 1.63
C ARG A 185 18.98 -16.66 2.51
N THR A 186 18.20 -17.58 1.97
CA THR A 186 17.84 -18.85 2.63
C THR A 186 18.64 -20.05 2.13
N ASP A 187 19.19 -19.97 0.90
CA ASP A 187 20.08 -20.99 0.34
C ASP A 187 21.29 -20.32 -0.32
N THR A 188 22.49 -20.70 0.12
CA THR A 188 23.76 -20.18 -0.39
C THR A 188 24.31 -20.97 -1.57
N SER A 189 23.74 -22.13 -1.89
CA SER A 189 24.18 -22.98 -3.01
C SER A 189 23.72 -22.44 -4.37
N ARG A 190 22.69 -21.56 -4.38
CA ARG A 190 22.06 -21.02 -5.59
C ARG A 190 21.96 -19.51 -5.53
N LYS A 191 22.56 -18.80 -6.50
CA LYS A 191 22.64 -17.36 -6.49
C LYS A 191 21.25 -16.70 -6.58
N HIS A 192 20.45 -17.07 -7.56
CA HIS A 192 19.12 -16.46 -7.80
C HIS A 192 18.01 -17.16 -7.02
N GLU A 193 17.95 -18.47 -7.09
CA GLU A 193 16.90 -19.29 -6.50
C GLU A 193 17.00 -19.40 -4.97
N GLY A 194 18.16 -19.05 -4.39
CA GLY A 194 18.38 -19.06 -2.94
C GLY A 194 17.92 -17.78 -2.22
N VAL A 195 17.22 -16.86 -2.93
CA VAL A 195 16.65 -15.64 -2.36
C VAL A 195 15.20 -15.87 -1.98
N SER A 196 14.84 -15.48 -0.77
CA SER A 196 13.46 -15.53 -0.27
C SER A 196 12.94 -14.14 0.11
N PHE A 197 11.63 -14.01 0.17
CA PHE A 197 10.93 -12.81 0.53
C PHE A 197 10.27 -12.99 1.91
N VAL A 198 10.58 -12.12 2.84
CA VAL A 198 10.05 -12.18 4.21
C VAL A 198 9.42 -10.87 4.63
N LEU A 199 8.43 -10.96 5.52
CA LEU A 199 7.77 -9.82 6.15
C LEU A 199 8.24 -9.76 7.59
N ILE A 200 8.75 -8.60 8.01
CA ILE A 200 9.37 -8.38 9.33
C ILE A 200 8.60 -7.27 10.02
N ASP A 201 8.11 -7.53 11.26
CA ASP A 201 7.46 -6.56 12.15
C ASP A 201 8.51 -5.74 12.92
#